data_eccde66138b18f8e6169a7320d9000a4
#
_entry.id   eccde66138b18f8e6169a7320d9000a4
#
_cell.length_a   1.000
_cell.length_b   1.000
_cell.length_c   1.000
_cell.angle_alpha   90.00
_cell.angle_beta   90.00
_cell.angle_gamma   90.00
#
_symmetry.space_group_name_H-M   'P 1'
#
loop_
_entity.id
_entity.type
_entity.pdbx_description
1 polymer ?
#
loop_
_entity_poly.entity_id
_entity_poly.type
_entity_poly.pdbx_seq_one_letter_code
_entity_poly.pdbx_strand_id
1 'polypeptide(L)'
;MMKTVFCIAAFMLLPALALAQTVRVGAERLELLLPLTEGKRVTLVVNQTSLCGGVHLLDTLLAVGVNVRQVFAPEHGFRGDADAGETVRDGRDVKTGVKIVSLYGNSRKPSRTQMAGTDVVVFDIQDVGARFYTYISTMTYVMESCAECGIPLVVLDRPNPCDYVDGPVRESGLKSFISLLPIPLLHGCTVGELALMANGEGWLAAGVKCDLEVIQVTGWHHGQPWPLSVKPSPNLPNDQSIALYPSLCPFEGTSVSVGRGTTFPFQVLGTPYTKKWSPFSFTPEPLEGFDKNPLHRGVRCYGDDLRQVTPPKGFSLRYVIEYYKAYKAAGVADKFFSRPKTFDTLLGTSQVRMDIIGGLAEEEIRAKWQEGLSRYKSVRRKYVMY
;
A
#
# COMPACT_ATOMS: atom_id res chain seq x y z
N MET A 1 -36.74 70.93 17.76
CA MET A 1 -36.37 70.07 16.59
C MET A 1 -35.02 69.48 16.90
N MET A 2 -35.00 68.22 17.39
CA MET A 2 -33.80 67.43 17.67
C MET A 2 -33.50 66.55 16.46
N LYS A 3 -32.34 66.69 15.85
CA LYS A 3 -31.88 65.85 14.75
C LYS A 3 -31.12 64.70 15.36
N THR A 4 -31.66 63.47 15.26
CA THR A 4 -30.99 62.19 15.63
C THR A 4 -30.06 61.80 14.51
N VAL A 5 -28.75 61.70 14.79
CA VAL A 5 -27.74 61.21 13.87
C VAL A 5 -27.62 59.71 14.12
N PHE A 6 -27.99 58.89 13.11
CA PHE A 6 -27.73 57.44 13.11
C PHE A 6 -26.32 57.18 12.59
N CYS A 7 -25.40 56.69 13.46
CA CYS A 7 -24.12 56.13 13.04
C CYS A 7 -24.33 54.69 12.63
N ILE A 8 -24.20 54.39 11.35
CA ILE A 8 -24.13 53.00 10.83
C ILE A 8 -22.68 52.55 10.94
N ALA A 9 -22.39 51.64 11.87
CA ALA A 9 -21.11 50.95 11.95
C ALA A 9 -21.09 49.82 10.90
N ALA A 10 -20.37 50.02 9.83
CA ALA A 10 -20.12 48.99 8.83
C ALA A 10 -19.07 47.98 9.37
N PHE A 11 -19.52 46.80 9.78
CA PHE A 11 -18.64 45.68 10.07
C PHE A 11 -18.08 45.13 8.75
N MET A 12 -16.80 45.43 8.44
CA MET A 12 -16.07 44.74 7.36
C MET A 12 -15.75 43.31 7.83
N LEU A 13 -16.51 42.34 7.34
CA LEU A 13 -16.09 40.93 7.38
C LEU A 13 -14.92 40.78 6.39
N LEU A 14 -13.70 40.76 6.89
CA LEU A 14 -12.54 40.29 6.15
C LEU A 14 -12.72 38.77 5.96
N PRO A 15 -12.75 38.24 4.72
CA PRO A 15 -12.70 36.83 4.51
C PRO A 15 -11.32 36.36 4.99
N ALA A 16 -11.30 35.51 6.04
CA ALA A 16 -10.11 34.75 6.40
C ALA A 16 -9.79 33.84 5.21
N LEU A 17 -8.84 34.23 4.37
CA LEU A 17 -8.21 33.33 3.43
C LEU A 17 -7.51 32.24 4.27
N ALA A 18 -8.17 31.11 4.45
CA ALA A 18 -7.52 29.92 4.93
C ALA A 18 -6.45 29.54 3.88
N LEU A 19 -5.19 29.93 4.14
CA LEU A 19 -4.06 29.42 3.39
C LEU A 19 -4.10 27.90 3.54
N ALA A 20 -4.44 27.20 2.47
CA ALA A 20 -4.38 25.74 2.45
C ALA A 20 -2.95 25.36 2.84
N GLN A 21 -2.80 24.76 4.01
CA GLN A 21 -1.49 24.35 4.50
C GLN A 21 -0.94 23.30 3.53
N THR A 22 0.23 23.57 2.94
CA THR A 22 0.90 22.62 2.04
C THR A 22 1.21 21.34 2.81
N VAL A 23 0.80 20.20 2.27
CA VAL A 23 1.12 18.90 2.86
C VAL A 23 2.63 18.68 2.79
N ARG A 24 3.26 18.40 3.95
CA ARG A 24 4.66 17.99 4.05
C ARG A 24 4.71 16.58 4.61
N VAL A 25 5.25 15.65 3.83
CA VAL A 25 5.47 14.26 4.28
C VAL A 25 6.63 14.19 5.29
N GLY A 26 6.72 13.10 6.05
CA GLY A 26 7.77 12.92 7.06
C GLY A 26 9.18 13.13 6.51
N ALA A 27 9.43 12.69 5.26
CA ALA A 27 10.73 12.86 4.58
C ALA A 27 11.12 14.33 4.31
N GLU A 28 10.16 15.25 4.25
CA GLU A 28 10.39 16.68 4.05
C GLU A 28 10.60 17.43 5.36
N ARG A 29 10.54 16.73 6.48
CA ARG A 29 10.73 17.30 7.81
C ARG A 29 12.16 17.01 8.32
N LEU A 30 13.16 17.44 7.53
CA LEU A 30 14.57 17.24 7.84
C LEU A 30 14.97 17.84 9.18
N GLU A 31 14.32 18.91 9.61
CA GLU A 31 14.53 19.55 10.92
C GLU A 31 14.29 18.58 12.10
N LEU A 32 13.47 17.53 11.91
CA LEU A 32 13.24 16.48 12.90
C LEU A 32 14.13 15.26 12.67
N LEU A 33 14.42 14.92 11.40
CA LEU A 33 15.19 13.73 11.04
C LEU A 33 16.71 13.90 11.34
N LEU A 34 17.29 15.06 11.02
CA LEU A 34 18.72 15.26 11.13
C LEU A 34 19.27 15.08 12.56
N PRO A 35 18.62 15.60 13.62
CA PRO A 35 19.06 15.34 15.00
C PRO A 35 19.06 13.85 15.39
N LEU A 36 18.14 13.05 14.80
CA LEU A 36 18.05 11.60 15.07
C LEU A 36 19.15 10.80 14.35
N THR A 37 19.79 11.38 13.32
CA THR A 37 20.80 10.72 12.48
C THR A 37 22.22 11.29 12.67
N GLU A 38 22.36 12.37 13.40
CA GLU A 38 23.65 13.05 13.64
C GLU A 38 24.69 12.11 14.28
N GLY A 39 25.88 12.00 13.68
CA GLY A 39 26.96 11.14 14.14
C GLY A 39 26.72 9.65 14.03
N LYS A 40 25.57 9.21 13.49
CA LYS A 40 25.14 7.80 13.41
C LYS A 40 25.39 7.19 12.04
N ARG A 41 25.62 5.87 12.00
CA ARG A 41 25.63 5.06 10.78
C ARG A 41 24.19 4.67 10.45
N VAL A 42 23.63 5.31 9.42
CA VAL A 42 22.23 5.19 9.03
C VAL A 42 22.05 4.06 8.02
N THR A 43 21.06 3.20 8.24
CA THR A 43 20.53 2.28 7.23
C THR A 43 19.17 2.78 6.78
N LEU A 44 18.95 2.94 5.47
CA LEU A 44 17.68 3.36 4.91
C LEU A 44 16.87 2.14 4.44
N VAL A 45 15.57 2.17 4.64
CA VAL A 45 14.61 1.25 4.01
C VAL A 45 13.75 2.08 3.07
N VAL A 46 14.09 2.06 1.79
CA VAL A 46 13.59 3.03 0.79
C VAL A 46 13.42 2.41 -0.58
N ASN A 47 12.57 3.03 -1.40
CA ASN A 47 12.40 2.71 -2.81
C ASN A 47 12.22 3.99 -3.65
N GLN A 48 11.77 3.88 -4.91
CA GLN A 48 11.57 5.01 -5.82
C GLN A 48 10.58 6.06 -5.30
N THR A 49 9.72 5.72 -4.35
CA THR A 49 8.73 6.66 -3.77
C THR A 49 9.29 7.53 -2.65
N SER A 50 10.50 7.23 -2.19
CA SER A 50 11.16 7.88 -1.05
C SER A 50 11.72 9.24 -1.44
N LEU A 51 10.82 10.20 -1.72
CA LEU A 51 11.17 11.55 -2.16
C LEU A 51 11.03 12.57 -1.03
N CYS A 52 11.98 13.50 -1.02
CA CYS A 52 11.99 14.73 -0.22
C CYS A 52 12.02 15.91 -1.20
N GLY A 53 10.92 16.63 -1.36
CA GLY A 53 10.83 17.74 -2.31
C GLY A 53 11.19 17.37 -3.76
N GLY A 54 10.85 16.16 -4.21
CA GLY A 54 11.17 15.67 -5.56
C GLY A 54 12.57 15.06 -5.74
N VAL A 55 13.44 15.12 -4.73
CA VAL A 55 14.77 14.48 -4.71
C VAL A 55 14.69 13.21 -3.86
N HIS A 56 15.35 12.13 -4.29
CA HIS A 56 15.36 10.89 -3.52
C HIS A 56 16.03 11.10 -2.15
N LEU A 57 15.43 10.55 -1.08
CA LEU A 57 15.87 10.74 0.30
C LEU A 57 17.34 10.37 0.51
N LEU A 58 17.83 9.28 -0.12
CA LEU A 58 19.24 8.91 -0.07
C LEU A 58 20.13 10.07 -0.56
N ASP A 59 19.81 10.65 -1.71
CA ASP A 59 20.57 11.74 -2.30
C ASP A 59 20.54 12.99 -1.41
N THR A 60 19.37 13.30 -0.85
CA THR A 60 19.18 14.43 0.08
C THR A 60 20.03 14.26 1.34
N LEU A 61 19.99 13.09 1.97
CA LEU A 61 20.74 12.83 3.21
C LEU A 61 22.26 12.84 2.99
N LEU A 62 22.74 12.27 1.87
CA LEU A 62 24.15 12.34 1.51
C LEU A 62 24.62 13.78 1.27
N ALA A 63 23.79 14.60 0.60
CA ALA A 63 24.13 16.00 0.32
C ALA A 63 24.28 16.85 1.59
N VAL A 64 23.57 16.50 2.67
CA VAL A 64 23.70 17.19 3.97
C VAL A 64 24.66 16.48 4.94
N GLY A 65 25.46 15.51 4.45
CA GLY A 65 26.54 14.88 5.19
C GLY A 65 26.14 13.74 6.13
N VAL A 66 24.92 13.21 6.02
CA VAL A 66 24.51 12.03 6.82
C VAL A 66 25.29 10.79 6.38
N ASN A 67 25.83 10.04 7.33
CA ASN A 67 26.58 8.81 7.08
C ASN A 67 25.63 7.65 6.74
N VAL A 68 25.19 7.56 5.48
CA VAL A 68 24.35 6.44 5.00
C VAL A 68 25.22 5.23 4.69
N ARG A 69 25.14 4.22 5.54
CA ARG A 69 25.93 2.98 5.45
C ARG A 69 25.45 2.06 4.33
N GLN A 70 24.13 1.87 4.22
CA GLN A 70 23.49 0.98 3.25
C GLN A 70 22.02 1.30 3.07
N VAL A 71 21.44 0.75 2.01
CA VAL A 71 20.00 0.75 1.71
C VAL A 71 19.48 -0.67 1.77
N PHE A 72 18.35 -0.87 2.44
CA PHE A 72 17.51 -2.05 2.32
C PHE A 72 16.44 -1.79 1.27
N ALA A 73 16.46 -2.58 0.19
CA ALA A 73 15.53 -2.47 -0.93
C ALA A 73 14.39 -3.48 -0.79
N PRO A 74 13.12 -3.04 -0.75
CA PRO A 74 11.96 -3.93 -0.69
C PRO A 74 11.67 -4.59 -2.05
N GLU A 75 10.50 -5.22 -2.18
CA GLU A 75 9.92 -5.65 -3.46
C GLU A 75 9.99 -4.50 -4.48
N HIS A 76 10.21 -4.80 -5.75
CA HIS A 76 10.45 -3.86 -6.85
C HIS A 76 11.80 -3.12 -6.81
N GLY A 77 12.65 -3.35 -5.80
CA GLY A 77 14.00 -2.80 -5.75
C GLY A 77 14.09 -1.35 -5.28
N PHE A 78 15.32 -0.85 -5.22
CA PHE A 78 15.62 0.49 -4.70
C PHE A 78 15.14 1.62 -5.62
N ARG A 79 15.28 1.46 -6.95
CA ARG A 79 14.84 2.46 -7.95
C ARG A 79 13.53 2.09 -8.62
N GLY A 80 12.87 0.99 -8.20
CA GLY A 80 11.57 0.57 -8.75
C GLY A 80 11.65 -0.11 -10.11
N ASP A 81 12.79 -0.67 -10.46
CA ASP A 81 13.08 -1.22 -11.79
C ASP A 81 12.70 -2.70 -11.93
N ALA A 82 12.48 -3.42 -10.81
CA ALA A 82 12.14 -4.84 -10.83
C ALA A 82 10.63 -5.07 -10.98
N ASP A 83 10.25 -6.00 -11.84
CA ASP A 83 8.86 -6.43 -12.04
C ASP A 83 8.29 -7.12 -10.78
N ALA A 84 6.96 -7.25 -10.70
CA ALA A 84 6.31 -7.94 -9.59
C ALA A 84 6.79 -9.39 -9.49
N GLY A 85 7.29 -9.78 -8.29
CA GLY A 85 7.85 -11.12 -8.05
C GLY A 85 9.27 -11.33 -8.59
N GLU A 86 9.88 -10.35 -9.25
CA GLU A 86 11.25 -10.44 -9.74
C GLU A 86 12.25 -10.37 -8.58
N THR A 87 13.32 -11.16 -8.65
CA THR A 87 14.36 -11.19 -7.62
C THR A 87 15.15 -9.89 -7.61
N VAL A 88 15.06 -9.13 -6.52
CA VAL A 88 15.92 -7.99 -6.24
C VAL A 88 17.27 -8.49 -5.73
N ARG A 89 18.37 -8.10 -6.38
CA ARG A 89 19.72 -8.55 -6.01
C ARG A 89 20.44 -7.52 -5.13
N ASP A 90 21.33 -8.01 -4.28
CA ASP A 90 22.30 -7.16 -3.57
C ASP A 90 23.22 -6.49 -4.59
N GLY A 91 23.65 -5.27 -4.27
CA GLY A 91 24.50 -4.50 -5.18
C GLY A 91 24.99 -3.18 -4.56
N ARG A 92 25.28 -2.24 -5.44
CA ARG A 92 25.58 -0.85 -5.09
C ARG A 92 24.79 0.09 -5.98
N ASP A 93 24.31 1.17 -5.40
CA ASP A 93 23.69 2.25 -6.19
C ASP A 93 24.72 2.87 -7.14
N VAL A 94 24.40 2.89 -8.42
CA VAL A 94 25.33 3.37 -9.47
C VAL A 94 25.69 4.85 -9.27
N LYS A 95 24.74 5.64 -8.77
CA LYS A 95 24.91 7.08 -8.58
C LYS A 95 25.76 7.42 -7.36
N THR A 96 25.57 6.72 -6.23
CA THR A 96 26.15 7.10 -4.94
C THR A 96 27.20 6.11 -4.43
N GLY A 97 27.29 4.92 -5.01
CA GLY A 97 28.13 3.81 -4.54
C GLY A 97 27.64 3.15 -3.24
N VAL A 98 26.55 3.62 -2.64
CA VAL A 98 26.01 3.08 -1.39
C VAL A 98 25.57 1.62 -1.61
N LYS A 99 25.89 0.77 -0.63
CA LYS A 99 25.52 -0.66 -0.66
C LYS A 99 24.00 -0.82 -0.64
N ILE A 100 23.48 -1.67 -1.53
CA ILE A 100 22.07 -2.09 -1.56
C ILE A 100 21.99 -3.55 -1.09
N VAL A 101 21.07 -3.83 -0.17
CA VAL A 101 20.76 -5.16 0.34
C VAL A 101 19.27 -5.43 0.07
N SER A 102 18.98 -6.51 -0.61
CA SER A 102 17.59 -6.90 -0.93
C SER A 102 16.87 -7.45 0.30
N LEU A 103 15.64 -6.98 0.51
CA LEU A 103 14.67 -7.55 1.45
C LEU A 103 13.53 -8.26 0.70
N TYR A 104 13.80 -8.78 -0.48
CA TYR A 104 12.80 -9.51 -1.27
C TYR A 104 13.36 -10.84 -1.84
N GLY A 105 12.50 -11.84 -1.97
CA GLY A 105 12.89 -13.18 -2.39
C GLY A 105 13.26 -14.07 -1.20
N ASN A 106 14.51 -14.49 -1.10
CA ASN A 106 14.98 -15.46 -0.10
C ASN A 106 15.09 -14.87 1.32
N SER A 107 15.30 -13.56 1.46
CA SER A 107 15.42 -12.88 2.75
C SER A 107 14.51 -11.66 2.77
N ARG A 108 13.42 -11.72 3.56
CA ARG A 108 12.46 -10.63 3.73
C ARG A 108 12.66 -9.85 5.03
N LYS A 109 13.29 -10.50 6.01
CA LYS A 109 13.63 -9.92 7.31
C LYS A 109 15.13 -9.67 7.37
N PRO A 110 15.61 -8.46 7.68
CA PRO A 110 17.03 -8.19 7.86
C PRO A 110 17.64 -9.11 8.92
N SER A 111 18.74 -9.79 8.57
CA SER A 111 19.48 -10.62 9.51
C SER A 111 20.33 -9.76 10.46
N ARG A 112 20.74 -10.32 11.61
CA ARG A 112 21.66 -9.65 12.54
C ARG A 112 22.97 -9.22 11.84
N THR A 113 23.48 -10.03 10.89
CA THR A 113 24.67 -9.70 10.10
C THR A 113 24.43 -8.51 9.19
N GLN A 114 23.28 -8.39 8.56
CA GLN A 114 22.93 -7.23 7.72
C GLN A 114 22.71 -5.97 8.57
N MET A 115 22.20 -6.10 9.80
CA MET A 115 22.01 -5.01 10.74
C MET A 115 23.31 -4.55 11.43
N ALA A 116 24.36 -5.41 11.46
CA ALA A 116 25.61 -5.10 12.14
C ALA A 116 26.24 -3.80 11.63
N GLY A 117 26.64 -2.93 12.55
CA GLY A 117 27.22 -1.62 12.24
C GLY A 117 26.21 -0.55 11.83
N THR A 118 24.93 -0.76 12.04
CA THR A 118 23.86 0.25 11.93
C THR A 118 23.57 0.81 13.32
N ASP A 119 23.47 2.13 13.44
CA ASP A 119 23.13 2.80 14.69
C ASP A 119 21.67 3.27 14.71
N VAL A 120 21.06 3.51 13.54
CA VAL A 120 19.65 3.85 13.37
C VAL A 120 19.16 3.38 12.01
N VAL A 121 17.92 2.92 11.96
CA VAL A 121 17.21 2.60 10.70
C VAL A 121 16.17 3.68 10.41
N VAL A 122 16.11 4.14 9.16
CA VAL A 122 15.08 5.07 8.67
C VAL A 122 14.26 4.39 7.61
N PHE A 123 12.95 4.31 7.81
CA PHE A 123 11.99 3.74 6.87
C PHE A 123 11.21 4.87 6.18
N ASP A 124 11.22 4.87 4.84
CA ASP A 124 10.49 5.83 4.02
C ASP A 124 9.98 5.17 2.74
N ILE A 125 8.76 4.68 2.74
CA ILE A 125 8.12 4.05 1.57
C ILE A 125 6.65 4.42 1.53
N GLN A 126 6.12 4.80 0.35
CA GLN A 126 4.71 5.06 0.14
C GLN A 126 3.91 3.75 0.10
N ASP A 127 2.97 3.58 1.01
CA ASP A 127 1.96 2.52 1.00
C ASP A 127 0.71 2.94 0.17
N VAL A 128 -0.15 1.97 -0.16
CA VAL A 128 -1.41 2.22 -0.90
C VAL A 128 -2.67 1.87 -0.11
N GLY A 129 -2.55 1.56 1.19
CA GLY A 129 -3.70 1.35 2.08
C GLY A 129 -4.31 -0.05 2.04
N ALA A 130 -3.78 -0.99 1.25
CA ALA A 130 -4.29 -2.35 1.12
C ALA A 130 -3.36 -3.35 1.81
N ARG A 131 -3.92 -4.24 2.67
CA ARG A 131 -3.18 -5.21 3.48
C ARG A 131 -2.19 -6.07 2.67
N PHE A 132 -2.55 -6.44 1.46
CA PHE A 132 -1.73 -7.30 0.60
C PHE A 132 -0.64 -6.53 -0.17
N TYR A 133 -0.57 -5.22 -0.02
CA TYR A 133 0.54 -4.42 -0.54
C TYR A 133 1.72 -4.54 0.44
N THR A 134 2.82 -5.16 0.01
CA THR A 134 3.78 -5.82 0.91
C THR A 134 4.71 -4.91 1.71
N TYR A 135 4.70 -3.60 1.47
CA TYR A 135 5.61 -2.68 2.17
C TYR A 135 5.33 -2.58 3.67
N ILE A 136 4.08 -2.73 4.09
CA ILE A 136 3.74 -2.82 5.53
C ILE A 136 4.27 -4.11 6.16
N SER A 137 4.39 -5.18 5.40
CA SER A 137 5.03 -6.42 5.86
C SER A 137 6.55 -6.28 5.95
N THR A 138 7.17 -5.60 4.98
CA THR A 138 8.60 -5.24 5.03
C THR A 138 8.89 -4.37 6.26
N MET A 139 8.07 -3.34 6.51
CA MET A 139 8.18 -2.51 7.72
C MET A 139 8.12 -3.35 9.00
N THR A 140 7.15 -4.24 9.10
CA THR A 140 6.99 -5.12 10.27
C THR A 140 8.23 -5.97 10.52
N TYR A 141 8.81 -6.57 9.47
CA TYR A 141 10.04 -7.35 9.60
C TYR A 141 11.26 -6.50 9.94
N VAL A 142 11.34 -5.27 9.46
CA VAL A 142 12.38 -4.31 9.86
C VAL A 142 12.23 -3.94 11.33
N MET A 143 11.00 -3.66 11.80
CA MET A 143 10.71 -3.40 13.22
C MET A 143 11.17 -4.56 14.12
N GLU A 144 10.87 -5.80 13.74
CA GLU A 144 11.32 -6.99 14.46
C GLU A 144 12.85 -7.07 14.52
N SER A 145 13.53 -6.84 13.40
CA SER A 145 15.00 -6.88 13.35
C SER A 145 15.64 -5.77 14.16
N CYS A 146 15.05 -4.56 14.14
CA CYS A 146 15.47 -3.44 14.98
C CYS A 146 15.35 -3.78 16.45
N ALA A 147 14.20 -4.33 16.88
CA ALA A 147 13.97 -4.74 18.27
C ALA A 147 14.95 -5.83 18.73
N GLU A 148 15.20 -6.85 17.88
CA GLU A 148 16.11 -7.97 18.17
C GLU A 148 17.59 -7.53 18.23
N CYS A 149 17.95 -6.41 17.59
CA CYS A 149 19.29 -5.87 17.56
C CYS A 149 19.49 -4.67 18.50
N GLY A 150 18.42 -4.18 19.14
CA GLY A 150 18.49 -2.97 20.00
C GLY A 150 18.80 -1.69 19.21
N ILE A 151 18.34 -1.61 17.94
CA ILE A 151 18.57 -0.47 17.04
C ILE A 151 17.26 0.32 16.91
N PRO A 152 17.24 1.64 17.12
CA PRO A 152 16.05 2.47 16.93
C PRO A 152 15.63 2.52 15.46
N LEU A 153 14.32 2.61 15.23
CA LEU A 153 13.70 2.80 13.94
C LEU A 153 12.97 4.14 13.88
N VAL A 154 13.25 4.91 12.83
CA VAL A 154 12.50 6.13 12.50
C VAL A 154 11.66 5.87 11.27
N VAL A 155 10.34 6.04 11.36
CA VAL A 155 9.41 5.96 10.23
C VAL A 155 9.07 7.37 9.77
N LEU A 156 9.36 7.67 8.50
CA LEU A 156 8.96 8.92 7.86
C LEU A 156 7.57 8.70 7.25
N ASP A 157 6.55 9.28 7.88
CA ASP A 157 5.17 8.96 7.53
C ASP A 157 4.72 9.64 6.25
N ARG A 158 3.76 8.99 5.55
CA ARG A 158 3.17 9.43 4.28
C ARG A 158 1.66 9.20 4.30
N PRO A 159 0.86 10.10 3.67
CA PRO A 159 -0.58 9.90 3.57
C PRO A 159 -0.95 8.60 2.87
N ASN A 160 -2.12 8.06 3.22
CA ASN A 160 -2.68 6.87 2.60
C ASN A 160 -3.61 7.25 1.44
N PRO A 161 -3.34 6.84 0.18
CA PRO A 161 -4.19 7.17 -0.97
C PRO A 161 -5.54 6.42 -0.97
N CYS A 162 -5.61 5.23 -0.36
CA CYS A 162 -6.85 4.46 -0.19
C CYS A 162 -7.29 4.47 1.28
N ASP A 163 -7.59 5.65 1.81
CA ASP A 163 -7.88 5.90 3.23
C ASP A 163 -9.29 5.45 3.64
N TYR A 164 -9.55 4.15 3.51
CA TYR A 164 -10.79 3.49 3.93
C TYR A 164 -10.52 2.38 4.94
N VAL A 165 -11.47 2.12 5.83
CA VAL A 165 -11.48 0.93 6.70
C VAL A 165 -12.57 -0.01 6.19
N ASP A 166 -12.19 -1.04 5.42
CA ASP A 166 -13.17 -1.92 4.77
C ASP A 166 -12.60 -3.32 4.46
N GLY A 167 -13.51 -4.26 4.19
CA GLY A 167 -13.18 -5.65 3.88
C GLY A 167 -12.90 -6.52 5.11
N PRO A 168 -12.73 -7.83 4.93
CA PRO A 168 -12.53 -8.76 6.03
C PRO A 168 -11.19 -8.57 6.72
N VAL A 169 -11.19 -8.68 8.05
CA VAL A 169 -9.97 -8.77 8.86
C VAL A 169 -9.34 -10.14 8.64
N ARG A 170 -8.01 -10.19 8.54
CA ARG A 170 -7.29 -11.45 8.33
C ARG A 170 -7.47 -12.43 9.49
N GLU A 171 -7.89 -13.64 9.16
CA GLU A 171 -7.94 -14.78 10.09
C GLU A 171 -6.53 -15.35 10.37
N SER A 172 -6.32 -15.88 11.57
CA SER A 172 -4.99 -16.34 12.05
C SER A 172 -4.34 -17.36 11.10
N GLY A 173 -5.12 -18.30 10.55
CA GLY A 173 -4.65 -19.37 9.66
C GLY A 173 -4.16 -18.92 8.28
N LEU A 174 -4.38 -17.65 7.91
CA LEU A 174 -4.00 -17.09 6.62
C LEU A 174 -2.83 -16.08 6.70
N LYS A 175 -2.05 -16.14 7.80
CA LYS A 175 -0.85 -15.31 7.95
C LYS A 175 0.18 -15.66 6.87
N SER A 176 0.63 -14.64 6.12
CA SER A 176 1.65 -14.77 5.09
C SER A 176 2.31 -13.41 4.83
N PHE A 177 3.30 -13.34 3.94
CA PHE A 177 3.93 -12.06 3.59
C PHE A 177 2.95 -11.05 2.98
N ILE A 178 2.00 -11.51 2.14
CA ILE A 178 0.94 -10.65 1.57
C ILE A 178 -0.25 -10.44 2.52
N SER A 179 -0.20 -10.98 3.74
CA SER A 179 -1.26 -10.87 4.74
C SER A 179 -0.67 -11.06 6.14
N LEU A 180 0.32 -10.22 6.50
CA LEU A 180 1.11 -10.41 7.72
C LEU A 180 0.37 -9.93 8.97
N LEU A 181 -0.18 -8.73 8.94
CA LEU A 181 -0.84 -8.10 10.08
C LEU A 181 -2.32 -8.52 10.18
N PRO A 182 -2.90 -8.62 11.41
CA PRO A 182 -4.30 -8.98 11.63
C PRO A 182 -5.24 -7.78 11.45
N ILE A 183 -5.21 -7.17 10.27
CA ILE A 183 -5.93 -5.95 9.90
C ILE A 183 -6.94 -6.23 8.78
N PRO A 184 -7.94 -5.35 8.52
CA PRO A 184 -8.84 -5.48 7.39
C PRO A 184 -8.11 -5.33 6.04
N LEU A 185 -8.78 -5.67 4.96
CA LEU A 185 -8.24 -5.55 3.60
C LEU A 185 -7.81 -4.13 3.29
N LEU A 186 -8.66 -3.14 3.57
CA LEU A 186 -8.32 -1.71 3.61
C LEU A 186 -8.21 -1.29 5.07
N HIS A 187 -7.03 -0.83 5.47
CA HIS A 187 -6.73 -0.61 6.88
C HIS A 187 -6.96 0.84 7.36
N GLY A 188 -7.07 1.81 6.45
CA GLY A 188 -7.35 3.21 6.77
C GLY A 188 -6.33 3.84 7.71
N CYS A 189 -5.09 3.44 7.65
CA CYS A 189 -3.99 4.00 8.44
C CYS A 189 -2.88 4.47 7.51
N THR A 190 -2.08 5.42 7.96
CA THR A 190 -0.77 5.68 7.37
C THR A 190 0.21 4.58 7.76
N VAL A 191 1.39 4.54 7.13
CA VAL A 191 2.42 3.57 7.47
C VAL A 191 2.96 3.78 8.89
N GLY A 192 3.06 5.05 9.34
CA GLY A 192 3.46 5.40 10.70
C GLY A 192 2.44 4.94 11.75
N GLU A 193 1.15 5.17 11.50
CA GLU A 193 0.07 4.67 12.37
C GLU A 193 0.05 3.15 12.47
N LEU A 194 0.29 2.44 11.35
CA LEU A 194 0.41 0.98 11.37
C LEU A 194 1.64 0.51 12.15
N ALA A 195 2.77 1.21 12.05
CA ALA A 195 3.97 0.90 12.85
C ALA A 195 3.68 1.04 14.35
N LEU A 196 3.08 2.16 14.76
CA LEU A 196 2.67 2.38 16.15
C LEU A 196 1.69 1.31 16.63
N MET A 197 0.70 0.97 15.80
CA MET A 197 -0.31 -0.05 16.14
C MET A 197 0.33 -1.44 16.28
N ALA A 198 1.15 -1.87 15.31
CA ALA A 198 1.82 -3.17 15.35
C ALA A 198 2.72 -3.30 16.58
N ASN A 199 3.43 -2.22 16.94
CA ASN A 199 4.25 -2.14 18.14
C ASN A 199 3.40 -2.15 19.41
N GLY A 200 2.37 -1.30 19.48
CA GLY A 200 1.50 -1.14 20.64
C GLY A 200 0.69 -2.39 20.99
N GLU A 201 0.05 -3.00 19.99
CA GLU A 201 -0.79 -4.20 20.14
C GLU A 201 0.02 -5.51 20.23
N GLY A 202 1.37 -5.47 20.16
CA GLY A 202 2.22 -6.65 20.29
C GLY A 202 2.14 -7.61 19.10
N TRP A 203 1.95 -7.09 17.88
CA TRP A 203 1.84 -7.92 16.67
C TRP A 203 3.18 -8.36 16.09
N LEU A 204 4.29 -7.81 16.60
CA LEU A 204 5.63 -8.24 16.23
C LEU A 204 5.92 -9.66 16.74
N ALA A 205 6.74 -10.41 16.02
CA ALA A 205 7.08 -11.78 16.38
C ALA A 205 7.66 -11.85 17.81
N ALA A 206 7.32 -12.93 18.53
CA ALA A 206 7.74 -13.16 19.92
C ALA A 206 7.39 -12.01 20.91
N GLY A 207 6.46 -11.09 20.52
CA GLY A 207 6.05 -9.97 21.37
C GLY A 207 7.14 -8.92 21.62
N VAL A 208 8.19 -8.87 20.80
CA VAL A 208 9.24 -7.86 20.92
C VAL A 208 8.67 -6.45 20.73
N LYS A 209 9.33 -5.45 21.30
CA LYS A 209 8.99 -4.03 21.15
C LYS A 209 10.13 -3.31 20.43
N CYS A 210 9.78 -2.59 19.36
CA CYS A 210 10.70 -1.76 18.64
C CYS A 210 10.83 -0.38 19.31
N ASP A 211 12.04 0.11 19.46
CA ASP A 211 12.29 1.54 19.77
C ASP A 211 11.95 2.33 18.51
N LEU A 212 10.76 2.95 18.51
CA LEU A 212 10.11 3.50 17.32
C LEU A 212 9.80 4.98 17.47
N GLU A 213 10.31 5.78 16.55
CA GLU A 213 9.94 7.18 16.34
C GLU A 213 9.18 7.32 15.01
N VAL A 214 8.13 8.14 14.98
CA VAL A 214 7.37 8.45 13.75
C VAL A 214 7.44 9.95 13.48
N ILE A 215 8.07 10.33 12.37
CA ILE A 215 8.04 11.72 11.89
C ILE A 215 6.75 11.90 11.08
N GLN A 216 5.80 12.61 11.66
CA GLN A 216 4.45 12.78 11.15
C GLN A 216 4.40 13.65 9.89
N VAL A 217 3.36 13.45 9.08
CA VAL A 217 2.92 14.36 8.02
C VAL A 217 2.36 15.65 8.65
N THR A 218 2.44 16.76 7.96
CA THR A 218 1.73 17.99 8.33
C THR A 218 0.85 18.47 7.18
N GLY A 219 -0.26 19.13 7.49
CA GLY A 219 -1.18 19.70 6.49
C GLY A 219 -2.09 18.67 5.79
N TRP A 220 -2.07 17.40 6.20
CA TRP A 220 -2.97 16.35 5.73
C TRP A 220 -3.77 15.77 6.91
N HIS A 221 -4.97 15.29 6.63
CA HIS A 221 -5.83 14.57 7.57
C HIS A 221 -6.56 13.42 6.88
N HIS A 222 -7.01 12.44 7.65
CA HIS A 222 -7.83 11.32 7.14
C HIS A 222 -9.04 11.81 6.34
N GLY A 223 -9.32 11.13 5.22
CA GLY A 223 -10.36 11.51 4.27
C GLY A 223 -9.93 12.53 3.22
N GLN A 224 -8.78 13.18 3.37
CA GLN A 224 -8.24 14.06 2.34
C GLN A 224 -7.58 13.25 1.21
N PRO A 225 -7.93 13.49 -0.07
CA PRO A 225 -7.29 12.84 -1.20
C PRO A 225 -5.77 13.02 -1.22
N TRP A 226 -5.06 11.97 -1.59
CA TRP A 226 -3.61 11.99 -1.76
C TRP A 226 -3.20 11.34 -3.08
N PRO A 227 -3.20 12.08 -4.21
CA PRO A 227 -2.70 11.60 -5.48
C PRO A 227 -1.19 11.37 -5.41
N LEU A 228 -0.71 10.26 -5.98
CA LEU A 228 0.71 9.93 -5.94
C LEU A 228 1.47 10.53 -7.12
N SER A 229 2.53 11.29 -6.84
CA SER A 229 3.42 11.86 -7.86
C SER A 229 4.35 10.82 -8.52
N VAL A 230 4.56 9.69 -7.84
CA VAL A 230 5.38 8.58 -8.32
C VAL A 230 4.59 7.29 -8.18
N LYS A 231 4.58 6.48 -9.24
CA LYS A 231 3.94 5.14 -9.20
C LYS A 231 4.55 4.29 -8.08
N PRO A 232 3.72 3.73 -7.18
CA PRO A 232 4.21 2.98 -6.03
C PRO A 232 4.77 1.61 -6.42
N SER A 233 4.35 1.07 -7.57
CA SER A 233 4.89 -0.16 -8.16
C SER A 233 4.73 -0.13 -9.69
N PRO A 234 5.44 -1.00 -10.43
CA PRO A 234 5.30 -1.10 -11.88
C PRO A 234 3.87 -1.30 -12.35
N ASN A 235 3.09 -2.09 -11.61
CA ASN A 235 1.71 -2.44 -11.97
C ASN A 235 0.62 -1.53 -11.36
N LEU A 236 0.99 -0.43 -10.71
CA LEU A 236 0.07 0.63 -10.29
C LEU A 236 0.49 1.97 -10.91
N PRO A 237 0.26 2.14 -12.25
CA PRO A 237 0.86 3.24 -13.00
C PRO A 237 0.24 4.62 -12.71
N ASN A 238 -0.96 4.68 -12.12
CA ASN A 238 -1.70 5.93 -11.89
C ASN A 238 -2.75 5.77 -10.78
N ASP A 239 -3.38 6.89 -10.37
CA ASP A 239 -4.37 6.94 -9.29
C ASP A 239 -5.60 6.06 -9.58
N GLN A 240 -6.01 5.91 -10.85
CA GLN A 240 -7.12 5.03 -11.24
C GLN A 240 -6.81 3.57 -10.88
N SER A 241 -5.61 3.09 -11.21
CA SER A 241 -5.18 1.74 -10.86
C SER A 241 -5.08 1.55 -9.34
N ILE A 242 -4.58 2.55 -8.62
CA ILE A 242 -4.47 2.52 -7.15
C ILE A 242 -5.85 2.44 -6.50
N ALA A 243 -6.81 3.26 -6.96
CA ALA A 243 -8.17 3.28 -6.42
C ALA A 243 -8.97 1.99 -6.72
N LEU A 244 -8.71 1.33 -7.85
CA LEU A 244 -9.33 0.06 -8.22
C LEU A 244 -8.62 -1.15 -7.58
N TYR A 245 -7.34 -1.03 -7.25
CA TYR A 245 -6.48 -2.12 -6.77
C TYR A 245 -7.08 -2.95 -5.62
N PRO A 246 -7.69 -2.36 -4.57
CA PRO A 246 -8.28 -3.13 -3.48
C PRO A 246 -9.34 -4.13 -3.95
N SER A 247 -10.16 -3.74 -4.94
CA SER A 247 -11.24 -4.56 -5.47
C SER A 247 -10.80 -5.52 -6.59
N LEU A 248 -9.69 -5.23 -7.28
CA LEU A 248 -9.22 -6.02 -8.40
C LEU A 248 -8.09 -7.00 -8.03
N CYS A 249 -7.27 -6.71 -7.03
CA CYS A 249 -6.17 -7.59 -6.62
C CYS A 249 -6.63 -9.02 -6.27
N PRO A 250 -7.79 -9.27 -5.64
CA PRO A 250 -8.27 -10.63 -5.40
C PRO A 250 -8.39 -11.50 -6.66
N PHE A 251 -8.56 -10.90 -7.85
CA PHE A 251 -8.57 -11.65 -9.11
C PHE A 251 -7.26 -12.38 -9.41
N GLU A 252 -6.15 -12.02 -8.77
CA GLU A 252 -4.90 -12.77 -8.88
C GLU A 252 -5.01 -14.22 -8.33
N GLY A 253 -6.07 -14.51 -7.56
CA GLY A 253 -6.46 -15.86 -7.16
C GLY A 253 -7.38 -16.58 -8.16
N THR A 254 -7.70 -15.96 -9.29
CA THR A 254 -8.65 -16.44 -10.30
C THR A 254 -7.99 -16.63 -11.66
N SER A 255 -8.78 -17.09 -12.65
CA SER A 255 -8.36 -17.14 -14.05
C SER A 255 -8.77 -15.90 -14.86
N VAL A 256 -9.07 -14.77 -14.21
CA VAL A 256 -9.34 -13.49 -14.87
C VAL A 256 -8.10 -12.62 -14.82
N SER A 257 -7.67 -12.10 -15.97
CA SER A 257 -6.57 -11.14 -16.05
C SER A 257 -7.01 -9.78 -15.53
N VAL A 258 -6.16 -9.15 -14.74
CA VAL A 258 -6.28 -7.75 -14.27
C VAL A 258 -5.51 -6.77 -15.16
N GLY A 259 -5.19 -7.17 -16.39
CA GLY A 259 -4.46 -6.33 -17.34
C GLY A 259 -2.94 -6.31 -17.15
N ARG A 260 -2.35 -7.18 -16.32
CA ARG A 260 -0.89 -7.37 -16.33
C ARG A 260 -0.44 -7.80 -17.72
N GLY A 261 0.70 -7.32 -18.19
CA GLY A 261 1.14 -7.47 -19.59
C GLY A 261 0.45 -6.50 -20.55
N THR A 262 -0.09 -5.40 -20.02
CA THR A 262 -0.56 -4.21 -20.77
C THR A 262 -0.03 -2.95 -20.10
N THR A 263 -0.21 -1.78 -20.71
CA THR A 263 0.15 -0.48 -20.11
C THR A 263 -0.89 0.04 -19.11
N PHE A 264 -1.97 -0.72 -18.86
CA PHE A 264 -3.09 -0.35 -17.96
C PHE A 264 -3.46 -1.47 -16.97
N PRO A 265 -2.48 -2.06 -16.24
CA PRO A 265 -2.78 -3.07 -15.23
C PRO A 265 -3.66 -2.51 -14.11
N PHE A 266 -4.53 -3.36 -13.54
CA PHE A 266 -5.56 -3.01 -12.55
C PHE A 266 -6.55 -1.92 -13.00
N GLN A 267 -6.71 -1.76 -14.32
CA GLN A 267 -7.68 -0.85 -14.93
C GLN A 267 -8.56 -1.56 -15.98
N VAL A 268 -8.37 -2.86 -16.15
CA VAL A 268 -9.19 -3.73 -16.99
C VAL A 268 -9.35 -5.09 -16.34
N LEU A 269 -10.41 -5.79 -16.69
CA LEU A 269 -10.61 -7.19 -16.37
C LEU A 269 -10.93 -7.97 -17.65
N GLY A 270 -10.41 -9.18 -17.78
CA GLY A 270 -10.72 -10.00 -18.96
C GLY A 270 -10.27 -11.45 -18.85
N THR A 271 -10.92 -12.30 -19.63
CA THR A 271 -10.69 -13.75 -19.65
C THR A 271 -10.97 -14.34 -21.03
N PRO A 272 -10.30 -15.42 -21.44
CA PRO A 272 -10.65 -16.16 -22.65
C PRO A 272 -11.82 -17.14 -22.45
N TYR A 273 -12.21 -17.42 -21.20
CA TYR A 273 -13.20 -18.47 -20.89
C TYR A 273 -14.66 -18.04 -21.09
N THR A 274 -14.93 -16.76 -21.14
CA THR A 274 -16.28 -16.22 -21.40
C THR A 274 -16.16 -14.94 -22.21
N LYS A 275 -17.02 -14.83 -23.25
CA LYS A 275 -17.26 -13.58 -23.97
C LYS A 275 -18.32 -12.78 -23.21
N LYS A 276 -17.99 -12.39 -21.99
CA LYS A 276 -18.85 -11.58 -21.17
C LYS A 276 -19.41 -10.41 -22.01
N TRP A 277 -20.48 -9.88 -21.67
CA TRP A 277 -21.32 -8.82 -22.18
C TRP A 277 -20.66 -7.58 -22.83
N SER A 278 -19.34 -7.41 -22.73
CA SER A 278 -18.64 -6.24 -23.25
C SER A 278 -17.98 -6.53 -24.61
N PRO A 279 -18.03 -5.61 -25.58
CA PRO A 279 -17.23 -5.68 -26.80
C PRO A 279 -15.72 -5.47 -26.54
N PHE A 280 -15.34 -5.02 -25.32
CA PHE A 280 -13.97 -4.76 -24.98
C PHE A 280 -13.15 -6.03 -24.88
N SER A 281 -11.94 -5.97 -25.42
CA SER A 281 -10.98 -7.07 -25.34
C SER A 281 -9.55 -6.54 -25.36
N PHE A 282 -8.62 -7.29 -24.78
CA PHE A 282 -7.19 -7.02 -24.83
C PHE A 282 -6.42 -8.34 -24.89
N THR A 283 -5.14 -8.28 -25.27
CA THR A 283 -4.25 -9.44 -25.27
C THR A 283 -3.06 -9.12 -24.38
N PRO A 284 -2.88 -9.84 -23.26
CA PRO A 284 -1.68 -9.69 -22.43
C PRO A 284 -0.43 -10.14 -23.19
N GLU A 285 0.62 -9.30 -23.19
CA GLU A 285 1.93 -9.63 -23.77
C GLU A 285 3.04 -9.39 -22.74
N PRO A 286 4.19 -10.07 -22.85
CA PRO A 286 5.33 -9.74 -22.02
C PRO A 286 5.72 -8.28 -22.19
N LEU A 287 5.71 -7.53 -21.11
CA LEU A 287 5.99 -6.11 -21.12
C LEU A 287 7.01 -5.76 -20.03
N GLU A 288 8.19 -5.32 -20.47
CA GLU A 288 9.24 -4.89 -19.56
C GLU A 288 8.80 -3.69 -18.72
N GLY A 289 9.11 -3.69 -17.43
CA GLY A 289 8.67 -2.67 -16.48
C GLY A 289 7.21 -2.81 -16.05
N PHE A 290 6.54 -3.93 -16.38
CA PHE A 290 5.18 -4.27 -15.92
C PHE A 290 5.07 -5.74 -15.51
N ASP A 291 5.04 -6.68 -16.50
CA ASP A 291 5.01 -8.13 -16.25
C ASP A 291 5.58 -8.88 -17.46
N LYS A 292 6.60 -9.71 -17.23
CA LYS A 292 7.27 -10.51 -18.26
C LYS A 292 6.53 -11.83 -18.56
N ASN A 293 5.66 -12.28 -17.64
CA ASN A 293 4.93 -13.55 -17.75
C ASN A 293 3.45 -13.40 -17.35
N PRO A 294 2.69 -12.53 -18.04
CA PRO A 294 1.30 -12.24 -17.68
C PRO A 294 0.39 -13.46 -17.87
N LEU A 295 -0.64 -13.54 -17.03
CA LEU A 295 -1.72 -14.51 -17.20
C LEU A 295 -2.36 -14.34 -18.59
N HIS A 296 -2.60 -15.45 -19.31
CA HIS A 296 -3.15 -15.47 -20.67
C HIS A 296 -2.28 -14.77 -21.73
N ARG A 297 -0.96 -14.85 -21.58
CA ARG A 297 0.01 -14.32 -22.56
C ARG A 297 -0.37 -14.76 -23.99
N GLY A 298 -0.46 -13.80 -24.92
CA GLY A 298 -0.78 -14.03 -26.32
C GLY A 298 -2.23 -14.43 -26.60
N VAL A 299 -3.10 -14.51 -25.58
CA VAL A 299 -4.48 -14.96 -25.72
C VAL A 299 -5.42 -13.79 -25.53
N ARG A 300 -6.36 -13.62 -26.47
CA ARG A 300 -7.37 -12.56 -26.37
C ARG A 300 -8.31 -12.79 -25.19
N CYS A 301 -8.36 -11.82 -24.30
CA CYS A 301 -9.25 -11.76 -23.13
C CYS A 301 -10.41 -10.81 -23.41
N TYR A 302 -11.62 -11.20 -23.06
CA TYR A 302 -12.84 -10.39 -23.20
C TYR A 302 -13.31 -9.97 -21.80
N GLY A 303 -13.78 -8.71 -21.65
CA GLY A 303 -14.21 -8.24 -20.33
C GLY A 303 -14.47 -6.75 -20.27
N ASP A 304 -14.03 -6.10 -19.20
CA ASP A 304 -14.38 -4.72 -18.89
C ASP A 304 -13.18 -3.77 -19.00
N ASP A 305 -13.45 -2.59 -19.56
CA ASP A 305 -12.56 -1.43 -19.51
C ASP A 305 -12.95 -0.55 -18.33
N LEU A 306 -12.07 -0.46 -17.33
CA LEU A 306 -12.31 0.29 -16.10
C LEU A 306 -11.49 1.58 -16.02
N ARG A 307 -10.83 1.99 -17.11
CA ARG A 307 -9.94 3.16 -17.13
C ARG A 307 -10.67 4.47 -16.86
N GLN A 308 -11.98 4.53 -17.17
CA GLN A 308 -12.82 5.73 -17.04
C GLN A 308 -14.00 5.55 -16.08
N VAL A 309 -14.07 4.43 -15.35
CA VAL A 309 -15.15 4.24 -14.36
C VAL A 309 -14.82 4.98 -13.07
N THR A 310 -15.85 5.39 -12.34
CA THR A 310 -15.68 5.87 -10.97
C THR A 310 -15.32 4.69 -10.07
N PRO A 311 -14.14 4.69 -9.41
CA PRO A 311 -13.77 3.62 -8.51
C PRO A 311 -14.74 3.49 -7.33
N PRO A 312 -14.90 2.29 -6.75
CA PRO A 312 -15.65 2.11 -5.52
C PRO A 312 -15.07 2.95 -4.37
N LYS A 313 -15.94 3.50 -3.52
CA LYS A 313 -15.51 4.09 -2.24
C LYS A 313 -15.26 2.96 -1.24
N GLY A 314 -13.99 2.50 -1.15
CA GLY A 314 -13.62 1.33 -0.35
C GLY A 314 -13.48 0.06 -1.19
N PHE A 315 -13.73 -1.09 -0.57
CA PHE A 315 -13.63 -2.41 -1.20
C PHE A 315 -14.98 -2.89 -1.73
N SER A 316 -15.03 -3.43 -2.96
CA SER A 316 -16.23 -4.02 -3.55
C SER A 316 -15.95 -5.43 -4.09
N LEU A 317 -16.88 -6.34 -3.81
CA LEU A 317 -16.91 -7.69 -4.37
C LEU A 317 -17.70 -7.76 -5.69
N ARG A 318 -18.34 -6.66 -6.13
CA ARG A 318 -19.19 -6.63 -7.31
C ARG A 318 -18.53 -7.30 -8.51
N TYR A 319 -17.30 -6.91 -8.85
CA TYR A 319 -16.59 -7.46 -10.01
C TYR A 319 -16.35 -8.97 -9.88
N VAL A 320 -15.90 -9.45 -8.72
CA VAL A 320 -15.64 -10.88 -8.49
C VAL A 320 -16.94 -11.69 -8.60
N ILE A 321 -18.03 -11.21 -8.01
CA ILE A 321 -19.35 -11.86 -8.06
C ILE A 321 -19.88 -11.90 -9.50
N GLU A 322 -19.80 -10.80 -10.24
CA GLU A 322 -20.26 -10.70 -11.63
C GLU A 322 -19.46 -11.65 -12.54
N TYR A 323 -18.14 -11.70 -12.41
CA TYR A 323 -17.32 -12.61 -13.19
C TYR A 323 -17.58 -14.08 -12.83
N TYR A 324 -17.75 -14.40 -11.55
CA TYR A 324 -18.12 -15.78 -11.16
C TYR A 324 -19.48 -16.19 -11.76
N LYS A 325 -20.48 -15.30 -11.74
CA LYS A 325 -21.79 -15.53 -12.39
C LYS A 325 -21.62 -15.77 -13.90
N ALA A 326 -20.77 -15.00 -14.59
CA ALA A 326 -20.51 -15.19 -16.01
C ALA A 326 -19.85 -16.55 -16.31
N TYR A 327 -18.88 -16.97 -15.49
CA TYR A 327 -18.26 -18.30 -15.60
C TYR A 327 -19.29 -19.43 -15.38
N LYS A 328 -20.15 -19.26 -14.38
CA LYS A 328 -21.23 -20.22 -14.10
C LYS A 328 -22.21 -20.33 -15.29
N ALA A 329 -22.62 -19.20 -15.86
CA ALA A 329 -23.49 -19.16 -17.03
C ALA A 329 -22.83 -19.77 -18.29
N ALA A 330 -21.50 -19.67 -18.41
CA ALA A 330 -20.74 -20.29 -19.49
C ALA A 330 -20.41 -21.78 -19.25
N GLY A 331 -20.82 -22.37 -18.13
CA GLY A 331 -20.57 -23.78 -17.78
C GLY A 331 -19.12 -24.09 -17.39
N VAL A 332 -18.35 -23.07 -16.98
CA VAL A 332 -16.90 -23.19 -16.65
C VAL A 332 -16.58 -22.63 -15.25
N ALA A 333 -17.52 -22.70 -14.32
CA ALA A 333 -17.37 -22.18 -12.96
C ALA A 333 -16.16 -22.78 -12.20
N ASP A 334 -15.85 -24.04 -12.47
CA ASP A 334 -14.69 -24.78 -11.93
C ASP A 334 -13.35 -24.13 -12.27
N LYS A 335 -13.27 -23.38 -13.37
CA LYS A 335 -12.06 -22.69 -13.81
C LYS A 335 -11.85 -21.34 -13.14
N PHE A 336 -12.88 -20.77 -12.47
CA PHE A 336 -12.80 -19.39 -11.98
C PHE A 336 -11.74 -19.22 -10.89
N PHE A 337 -11.87 -19.92 -9.76
CA PHE A 337 -10.88 -19.86 -8.67
C PHE A 337 -9.69 -20.77 -8.98
N SER A 338 -8.83 -20.34 -9.90
CA SER A 338 -7.67 -21.15 -10.36
C SER A 338 -6.58 -21.31 -9.29
N ARG A 339 -6.51 -20.37 -8.32
CA ARG A 339 -5.61 -20.37 -7.17
C ARG A 339 -6.40 -20.01 -5.89
N PRO A 340 -7.29 -20.91 -5.40
CA PRO A 340 -8.21 -20.59 -4.31
C PRO A 340 -7.49 -20.17 -3.02
N LYS A 341 -6.37 -20.81 -2.69
CA LYS A 341 -5.56 -20.43 -1.53
C LYS A 341 -5.00 -19.01 -1.64
N THR A 342 -4.59 -18.57 -2.82
CA THR A 342 -4.15 -17.18 -3.06
C THR A 342 -5.30 -16.22 -2.86
N PHE A 343 -6.47 -16.52 -3.42
CA PHE A 343 -7.69 -15.72 -3.24
C PHE A 343 -8.03 -15.56 -1.76
N ASP A 344 -8.08 -16.67 -1.01
CA ASP A 344 -8.39 -16.69 0.42
C ASP A 344 -7.36 -15.88 1.24
N THR A 345 -6.07 -15.99 0.88
CA THR A 345 -5.00 -15.24 1.55
C THR A 345 -5.11 -13.73 1.30
N LEU A 346 -5.42 -13.32 0.07
CA LEU A 346 -5.64 -11.91 -0.28
C LEU A 346 -6.86 -11.34 0.47
N LEU A 347 -7.95 -12.09 0.54
CA LEU A 347 -9.15 -11.70 1.30
C LEU A 347 -8.95 -11.80 2.82
N GLY A 348 -7.99 -12.61 3.26
CA GLY A 348 -7.76 -12.89 4.69
C GLY A 348 -8.76 -13.85 5.32
N THR A 349 -9.65 -14.44 4.52
CA THR A 349 -10.66 -15.45 4.91
C THR A 349 -11.04 -16.29 3.71
N SER A 350 -11.33 -17.57 3.94
CA SER A 350 -11.90 -18.45 2.91
C SER A 350 -13.42 -18.29 2.76
N GLN A 351 -14.07 -17.70 3.76
CA GLN A 351 -15.53 -17.57 3.81
C GLN A 351 -16.08 -16.79 2.61
N VAL A 352 -15.42 -15.70 2.19
CA VAL A 352 -15.85 -14.88 1.04
C VAL A 352 -15.93 -15.72 -0.24
N ARG A 353 -14.93 -16.56 -0.52
CA ARG A 353 -14.96 -17.45 -1.69
C ARG A 353 -16.11 -18.46 -1.60
N MET A 354 -16.32 -19.05 -0.45
CA MET A 354 -17.42 -20.01 -0.23
C MET A 354 -18.80 -19.35 -0.40
N ASP A 355 -18.95 -18.13 0.09
CA ASP A 355 -20.18 -17.36 -0.03
C ASP A 355 -20.48 -16.99 -1.50
N ILE A 356 -19.46 -16.59 -2.27
CA ILE A 356 -19.62 -16.32 -3.72
C ILE A 356 -20.05 -17.60 -4.46
N ILE A 357 -19.42 -18.74 -4.16
CA ILE A 357 -19.79 -20.05 -4.72
C ILE A 357 -21.24 -20.40 -4.34
N GLY A 358 -21.63 -20.12 -3.10
CA GLY A 358 -22.98 -20.30 -2.59
C GLY A 358 -24.03 -19.35 -3.19
N GLY A 359 -23.60 -18.32 -3.91
CA GLY A 359 -24.46 -17.37 -4.62
C GLY A 359 -25.00 -16.23 -3.76
N LEU A 360 -24.38 -15.94 -2.61
CA LEU A 360 -24.78 -14.83 -1.74
C LEU A 360 -24.56 -13.49 -2.45
N ALA A 361 -25.39 -12.51 -2.12
CA ALA A 361 -25.22 -11.12 -2.56
C ALA A 361 -24.07 -10.44 -1.83
N GLU A 362 -23.50 -9.37 -2.41
CA GLU A 362 -22.39 -8.64 -1.79
C GLU A 362 -22.74 -8.14 -0.39
N GLU A 363 -23.96 -7.64 -0.19
CA GLU A 363 -24.42 -7.11 1.09
C GLU A 363 -24.47 -8.18 2.19
N GLU A 364 -24.89 -9.40 1.85
CA GLU A 364 -24.92 -10.54 2.77
C GLU A 364 -23.51 -10.97 3.18
N ILE A 365 -22.59 -10.99 2.22
CA ILE A 365 -21.18 -11.30 2.45
C ILE A 365 -20.53 -10.22 3.33
N ARG A 366 -20.78 -8.94 3.01
CA ARG A 366 -20.24 -7.79 3.76
C ARG A 366 -20.74 -7.75 5.21
N ALA A 367 -21.97 -8.19 5.48
CA ALA A 367 -22.50 -8.25 6.83
C ALA A 367 -21.65 -9.14 7.75
N LYS A 368 -21.04 -10.20 7.24
CA LYS A 368 -20.28 -11.19 8.02
C LYS A 368 -18.96 -10.65 8.60
N TRP A 369 -18.36 -9.63 8.02
CA TRP A 369 -17.12 -9.05 8.56
C TRP A 369 -17.29 -7.76 9.36
N GLN A 370 -18.53 -7.27 9.56
CA GLN A 370 -18.77 -5.99 10.26
C GLN A 370 -18.32 -6.02 11.73
N GLU A 371 -18.49 -7.15 12.40
CA GLU A 371 -18.00 -7.29 13.78
C GLU A 371 -16.48 -7.17 13.87
N GLY A 372 -15.76 -7.83 12.95
CA GLY A 372 -14.29 -7.72 12.85
C GLY A 372 -13.84 -6.28 12.57
N LEU A 373 -14.52 -5.58 11.66
CA LEU A 373 -14.25 -4.17 11.39
C LEU A 373 -14.50 -3.28 12.61
N SER A 374 -15.58 -3.52 13.36
CA SER A 374 -15.89 -2.74 14.56
C SER A 374 -14.81 -2.91 15.64
N ARG A 375 -14.32 -4.14 15.85
CA ARG A 375 -13.18 -4.41 16.75
C ARG A 375 -11.92 -3.70 16.28
N TYR A 376 -11.58 -3.82 14.98
CA TYR A 376 -10.43 -3.15 14.41
C TYR A 376 -10.50 -1.62 14.54
N LYS A 377 -11.65 -1.01 14.22
CA LYS A 377 -11.86 0.45 14.37
C LYS A 377 -11.64 0.91 15.82
N SER A 378 -11.98 0.09 16.81
CA SER A 378 -11.73 0.40 18.21
C SER A 378 -10.24 0.37 18.57
N VAL A 379 -9.48 -0.57 18.01
CA VAL A 379 -8.02 -0.62 18.16
C VAL A 379 -7.38 0.57 17.43
N ARG A 380 -7.76 0.80 16.16
CA ARG A 380 -7.22 1.87 15.31
C ARG A 380 -7.28 3.24 15.97
N ARG A 381 -8.39 3.57 16.65
CA ARG A 381 -8.59 4.87 17.33
C ARG A 381 -7.50 5.24 18.33
N LYS A 382 -6.74 4.28 18.86
CA LYS A 382 -5.63 4.54 19.78
C LYS A 382 -4.37 5.06 19.08
N TYR A 383 -4.27 4.88 17.77
CA TYR A 383 -3.06 5.10 16.99
C TYR A 383 -3.21 6.10 15.85
N VAL A 384 -4.42 6.61 15.62
CA VAL A 384 -4.70 7.65 14.62
C VAL A 384 -4.03 8.96 15.06
N MET A 385 -3.31 9.58 14.14
CA MET A 385 -2.52 10.81 14.38
C MET A 385 -3.04 12.03 13.62
N TYR A 386 -3.92 11.82 12.64
CA TYR A 386 -4.37 12.87 11.70
C TYR A 386 -5.88 13.09 11.69
#